data_f6e8fb84b12d4fbb2532ae5c3e51e904
#
_entry.id   f6e8fb84b12d4fbb2532ae5c3e51e904
#
_cell.length_a   1.000
_cell.length_b   1.000
_cell.length_c   1.000
_cell.angle_alpha   90.00
_cell.angle_beta   90.00
_cell.angle_gamma   90.00
#
_symmetry.space_group_name_H-M   'P 1'
#
loop_
_entity.id
_entity.type
_entity.pdbx_description
1 polymer ?
#
loop_
_entity_poly.entity_id
_entity_poly.type
_entity_poly.pdbx_seq_one_letter_code
_entity_poly.pdbx_strand_id
1 'polypeptide(L)'
;MNSDISDRVKLVNDKPINKDGEFILYWMIATRRYNYNASLQFAAELADEHDLPLLVIEEISTSHKFANDRIATFMIQGMVENISTFRDNNIRYIPWVETPLSGPIGLLKEIAKRAAIIVSDEFPTYYPRRAIQAASGSIPVQMYTADSNGVIPMSWTESAHTTAHGFRRWIHANFTRCPETWPKRNPIPKNSNLKMSDELFSSILDGCSVKLPPFEWLWRCSEGGSVGRKALSA
;
A
#
# COMPACT_ATOMS: atom_id res chain seq x y z
N MET A 1 0.94 6.52 23.81
CA MET A 1 -0.46 6.26 23.43
C MET A 1 -0.45 4.98 22.61
N ASN A 2 -1.07 3.92 23.08
CA ASN A 2 -1.40 2.77 22.22
C ASN A 2 -2.54 3.23 21.30
N SER A 3 -2.27 3.39 20.02
CA SER A 3 -3.34 3.67 19.06
C SER A 3 -3.94 2.34 18.64
N ASP A 4 -5.21 2.16 18.92
CA ASP A 4 -5.98 1.04 18.41
C ASP A 4 -6.58 1.45 17.04
N ILE A 5 -6.08 0.85 15.98
CA ILE A 5 -6.55 1.12 14.62
C ILE A 5 -7.59 0.10 14.14
N SER A 6 -8.11 -0.75 15.01
CA SER A 6 -9.09 -1.80 14.66
C SER A 6 -10.30 -1.26 13.89
N ASP A 7 -10.81 -0.09 14.32
CA ASP A 7 -11.91 0.60 13.64
C ASP A 7 -11.59 1.07 12.22
N ARG A 8 -10.32 1.06 11.83
CA ARG A 8 -9.85 1.43 10.49
C ARG A 8 -9.61 0.24 9.59
N VAL A 9 -9.60 -0.97 10.15
CA VAL A 9 -9.26 -2.20 9.43
C VAL A 9 -10.52 -2.92 8.96
N LYS A 10 -10.48 -3.46 7.75
CA LYS A 10 -11.57 -4.22 7.15
C LYS A 10 -11.06 -5.44 6.41
N LEU A 11 -11.65 -6.59 6.67
CA LEU A 11 -11.46 -7.79 5.84
C LEU A 11 -12.17 -7.60 4.49
N VAL A 12 -11.48 -7.87 3.40
CA VAL A 12 -11.99 -7.60 2.03
C VAL A 12 -12.47 -8.86 1.33
N ASN A 13 -11.89 -10.02 1.65
CA ASN A 13 -12.27 -11.30 1.06
C ASN A 13 -12.32 -12.42 2.11
N ASP A 14 -12.97 -13.54 1.78
CA ASP A 14 -13.10 -14.73 2.64
C ASP A 14 -12.03 -15.80 2.32
N LYS A 15 -10.89 -15.40 1.75
CA LYS A 15 -9.80 -16.33 1.44
C LYS A 15 -9.07 -16.71 2.73
N PRO A 16 -8.47 -17.93 2.77
CA PRO A 16 -7.65 -18.34 3.92
C PRO A 16 -6.31 -17.59 3.97
N ILE A 17 -5.73 -17.54 5.16
CA ILE A 17 -4.32 -17.22 5.33
C ILE A 17 -3.49 -18.32 4.65
N ASN A 18 -2.51 -17.93 3.86
CA ASN A 18 -1.56 -18.89 3.29
C ASN A 18 -0.54 -19.27 4.37
N LYS A 19 -0.65 -20.50 4.87
CA LYS A 19 0.23 -21.02 5.95
C LYS A 19 1.68 -21.23 5.48
N ASP A 20 1.88 -21.40 4.18
CA ASP A 20 3.19 -21.54 3.56
C ASP A 20 3.71 -20.18 3.04
N GLY A 21 3.01 -19.11 3.35
CA GLY A 21 3.39 -17.75 2.98
C GLY A 21 4.67 -17.30 3.70
N GLU A 22 5.54 -16.63 2.96
CA GLU A 22 6.91 -16.31 3.39
C GLU A 22 7.03 -14.88 3.93
N PHE A 23 6.00 -14.04 3.76
CA PHE A 23 5.98 -12.63 4.19
C PHE A 23 4.56 -12.08 4.28
N ILE A 24 4.40 -10.98 5.01
CA ILE A 24 3.22 -10.12 4.93
C ILE A 24 3.46 -9.09 3.83
N LEU A 25 2.47 -8.90 2.96
CA LEU A 25 2.54 -7.95 1.85
C LEU A 25 1.71 -6.70 2.15
N TYR A 26 2.33 -5.52 2.12
CA TYR A 26 1.59 -4.26 2.05
C TYR A 26 1.58 -3.72 0.61
N TRP A 27 0.39 -3.70 0.01
CA TRP A 27 0.15 -3.12 -1.32
C TRP A 27 -0.29 -1.66 -1.18
N MET A 28 0.66 -0.76 -1.34
CA MET A 28 0.49 0.69 -1.19
C MET A 28 -0.07 1.28 -2.49
N ILE A 29 -1.31 1.75 -2.46
CA ILE A 29 -1.99 2.31 -3.66
C ILE A 29 -2.55 3.71 -3.46
N ALA A 30 -2.85 4.13 -2.24
CA ALA A 30 -3.45 5.43 -1.93
C ALA A 30 -2.64 6.20 -0.89
N THR A 31 -2.31 5.61 0.24
CA THR A 31 -1.54 6.23 1.33
C THR A 31 -0.04 6.08 1.07
N ARG A 32 0.48 6.85 0.10
CA ARG A 32 1.85 6.73 -0.42
C ARG A 32 2.87 7.43 0.47
N ARG A 33 2.89 7.08 1.76
CA ARG A 33 3.80 7.63 2.76
C ARG A 33 4.07 6.63 3.87
N TYR A 34 5.19 6.78 4.55
CA TYR A 34 5.55 5.96 5.70
C TYR A 34 4.81 6.39 6.97
N ASN A 35 4.89 7.67 7.33
CA ASN A 35 4.35 8.18 8.59
C ASN A 35 2.81 8.25 8.61
N TYR A 36 2.22 8.00 9.78
CA TYR A 36 0.76 8.08 9.99
C TYR A 36 -0.02 7.25 8.96
N ASN A 37 0.44 6.04 8.72
CA ASN A 37 -0.11 5.10 7.75
C ASN A 37 -0.71 3.90 8.47
N ALA A 38 -2.05 3.84 8.54
CA ALA A 38 -2.76 2.75 9.22
C ALA A 38 -2.56 1.40 8.53
N SER A 39 -2.48 1.38 7.20
CA SER A 39 -2.24 0.15 6.43
C SER A 39 -0.86 -0.43 6.71
N LEU A 40 0.18 0.43 6.72
CA LEU A 40 1.54 0.01 7.06
C LEU A 40 1.64 -0.44 8.52
N GLN A 41 0.96 0.27 9.45
CA GLN A 41 0.92 -0.12 10.85
C GLN A 41 0.28 -1.49 11.03
N PHE A 42 -0.87 -1.74 10.42
CA PHE A 42 -1.55 -3.03 10.51
C PHE A 42 -0.75 -4.16 9.86
N ALA A 43 -0.13 -3.91 8.71
CA ALA A 43 0.74 -4.88 8.06
C ALA A 43 1.95 -5.24 8.92
N ALA A 44 2.53 -4.25 9.63
CA ALA A 44 3.64 -4.48 10.55
C ALA A 44 3.20 -5.24 11.81
N GLU A 45 2.01 -4.96 12.33
CA GLU A 45 1.43 -5.69 13.48
C GLU A 45 1.16 -7.16 13.10
N LEU A 46 0.61 -7.44 11.92
CA LEU A 46 0.44 -8.81 11.41
C LEU A 46 1.79 -9.53 11.18
N ALA A 47 2.78 -8.82 10.66
CA ALA A 47 4.10 -9.39 10.42
C ALA A 47 4.79 -9.78 11.73
N ASP A 48 4.65 -8.95 12.76
CA ASP A 48 5.14 -9.25 14.12
C ASP A 48 4.38 -10.42 14.77
N GLU A 49 3.05 -10.46 14.62
CA GLU A 49 2.18 -11.53 15.13
C GLU A 49 2.49 -12.90 14.51
N HIS A 50 2.79 -12.94 13.22
CA HIS A 50 3.07 -14.17 12.48
C HIS A 50 4.56 -14.53 12.40
N ASP A 51 5.45 -13.72 12.99
CA ASP A 51 6.91 -13.86 12.89
C ASP A 51 7.39 -13.94 11.43
N LEU A 52 6.83 -13.07 10.58
CA LEU A 52 7.12 -12.99 9.15
C LEU A 52 7.71 -11.63 8.77
N PRO A 53 8.60 -11.57 7.77
CA PRO A 53 9.09 -10.30 7.26
C PRO A 53 7.98 -9.51 6.55
N LEU A 54 8.17 -8.18 6.46
CA LEU A 54 7.27 -7.27 5.75
C LEU A 54 7.86 -6.89 4.39
N LEU A 55 7.07 -7.04 3.34
CA LEU A 55 7.34 -6.52 2.00
C LEU A 55 6.33 -5.44 1.64
N VAL A 56 6.82 -4.30 1.17
CA VAL A 56 5.98 -3.21 0.66
C VAL A 56 6.14 -3.10 -0.84
N ILE A 57 5.03 -3.08 -1.58
CA ILE A 57 5.03 -2.77 -3.01
C ILE A 57 4.22 -1.51 -3.26
N GLU A 58 4.71 -0.63 -4.11
CA GLU A 58 4.02 0.57 -4.55
C GLU A 58 3.94 0.57 -6.07
N GLU A 59 2.71 0.53 -6.61
CA GLU A 59 2.47 0.42 -8.04
C GLU A 59 1.91 1.71 -8.63
N ILE A 60 2.40 2.09 -9.82
CA ILE A 60 1.81 3.13 -10.67
C ILE A 60 1.40 2.50 -11.98
N SER A 61 0.10 2.55 -12.30
CA SER A 61 -0.41 2.21 -13.61
C SER A 61 -0.39 3.44 -14.52
N THR A 62 0.15 3.27 -15.71
CA THR A 62 0.19 4.32 -16.75
C THR A 62 -0.88 4.13 -17.82
N SER A 63 -1.64 3.02 -17.77
CA SER A 63 -2.63 2.66 -18.78
C SER A 63 -4.02 3.26 -18.52
N HIS A 64 -4.27 3.89 -17.37
CA HIS A 64 -5.59 4.42 -17.05
C HIS A 64 -5.89 5.76 -17.76
N LYS A 65 -7.17 6.05 -17.96
CA LYS A 65 -7.71 7.21 -18.71
C LYS A 65 -7.13 8.57 -18.29
N PHE A 66 -6.78 8.74 -17.02
CA PHE A 66 -6.29 10.00 -16.46
C PHE A 66 -4.78 10.02 -16.25
N ALA A 67 -4.06 8.99 -16.73
CA ALA A 67 -2.61 8.95 -16.63
C ALA A 67 -2.01 10.11 -17.45
N ASN A 68 -1.12 10.85 -16.82
CA ASN A 68 -0.34 11.92 -17.46
C ASN A 68 1.02 12.07 -16.79
N ASP A 69 1.96 12.67 -17.51
CA ASP A 69 3.35 12.79 -17.05
C ASP A 69 3.48 13.57 -15.74
N ARG A 70 2.68 14.62 -15.55
CA ARG A 70 2.72 15.46 -14.33
C ARG A 70 2.38 14.65 -13.08
N ILE A 71 1.30 13.86 -13.14
CA ILE A 71 0.88 13.03 -11.99
C ILE A 71 1.89 11.90 -11.78
N ALA A 72 2.33 11.25 -12.84
CA ALA A 72 3.31 10.17 -12.76
C ALA A 72 4.65 10.66 -12.17
N THR A 73 5.17 11.81 -12.62
CA THR A 73 6.39 12.42 -12.08
C THR A 73 6.25 12.69 -10.57
N PHE A 74 5.14 13.30 -10.15
CA PHE A 74 4.89 13.58 -8.74
C PHE A 74 4.87 12.29 -7.90
N MET A 75 4.21 11.24 -8.39
CA MET A 75 4.17 9.95 -7.70
C MET A 75 5.55 9.29 -7.64
N ILE A 76 6.33 9.35 -8.72
CA ILE A 76 7.69 8.78 -8.76
C ILE A 76 8.64 9.54 -7.82
N GLN A 77 8.51 10.86 -7.70
CA GLN A 77 9.26 11.64 -6.69
C GLN A 77 8.98 11.12 -5.28
N GLY A 78 7.70 10.86 -4.93
CA GLY A 78 7.34 10.23 -3.67
C GLY A 78 7.92 8.82 -3.50
N MET A 79 7.94 8.00 -4.57
CA MET A 79 8.57 6.67 -4.54
C MET A 79 10.07 6.75 -4.23
N VAL A 80 10.78 7.72 -4.82
CA VAL A 80 12.22 7.93 -4.56
C VAL A 80 12.48 8.28 -3.10
N GLU A 81 11.65 9.14 -2.50
CA GLU A 81 11.72 9.43 -1.07
C GLU A 81 11.40 8.19 -0.21
N ASN A 82 10.39 7.42 -0.60
CA ASN A 82 10.01 6.19 0.09
C ASN A 82 11.13 5.14 0.08
N ILE A 83 11.91 5.01 -1.01
CA ILE A 83 13.05 4.08 -1.08
C ILE A 83 14.02 4.29 0.09
N SER A 84 14.43 5.54 0.34
CA SER A 84 15.34 5.85 1.44
C SER A 84 14.68 5.59 2.79
N THR A 85 13.43 6.03 2.95
CA THR A 85 12.68 5.89 4.20
C THR A 85 12.48 4.44 4.61
N PHE A 86 12.05 3.57 3.69
CA PHE A 86 11.86 2.14 3.97
C PHE A 86 13.18 1.42 4.22
N ARG A 87 14.24 1.72 3.45
CA ARG A 87 15.58 1.19 3.68
C ARG A 87 16.12 1.54 5.07
N ASP A 88 15.97 2.79 5.48
CA ASP A 88 16.46 3.27 6.79
C ASP A 88 15.69 2.65 7.97
N ASN A 89 14.49 2.10 7.70
CA ASN A 89 13.69 1.32 8.64
C ASN A 89 13.81 -0.21 8.45
N ASN A 90 14.77 -0.69 7.65
CA ASN A 90 15.02 -2.11 7.35
C ASN A 90 13.81 -2.86 6.73
N ILE A 91 12.95 -2.17 5.99
CA ILE A 91 11.81 -2.76 5.29
C ILE A 91 12.12 -2.84 3.80
N ARG A 92 11.85 -3.99 3.19
CA ARG A 92 11.94 -4.14 1.73
C ARG A 92 10.78 -3.43 1.05
N TYR A 93 11.13 -2.60 0.08
CA TYR A 93 10.20 -1.80 -0.68
C TYR A 93 10.47 -1.93 -2.17
N ILE A 94 9.43 -2.20 -2.94
CA ILE A 94 9.49 -2.33 -4.39
C ILE A 94 8.64 -1.22 -5.03
N PRO A 95 9.25 -0.15 -5.55
CA PRO A 95 8.58 0.78 -6.43
C PRO A 95 8.43 0.16 -7.81
N TRP A 96 7.22 0.12 -8.34
CA TRP A 96 6.95 -0.41 -9.65
C TRP A 96 6.11 0.54 -10.50
N VAL A 97 6.54 0.78 -11.72
CA VAL A 97 5.81 1.58 -12.69
C VAL A 97 5.48 0.70 -13.88
N GLU A 98 4.18 0.60 -14.20
CA GLU A 98 3.72 -0.13 -15.36
C GLU A 98 4.30 0.52 -16.63
N THR A 99 4.94 -0.31 -17.45
CA THR A 99 5.48 0.08 -18.75
C THR A 99 4.85 -0.80 -19.86
N PRO A 100 4.91 -0.43 -21.13
CA PRO A 100 4.47 -1.30 -22.22
C PRO A 100 5.19 -2.67 -22.25
N LEU A 101 6.36 -2.77 -21.62
CA LEU A 101 7.18 -3.99 -21.51
C LEU A 101 6.82 -4.84 -20.30
N SER A 102 6.03 -4.33 -19.36
CA SER A 102 5.71 -5.01 -18.10
C SER A 102 4.75 -6.20 -18.26
N GLY A 103 4.12 -6.33 -19.42
CA GLY A 103 3.10 -7.35 -19.67
C GLY A 103 1.75 -7.05 -19.01
N PRO A 104 0.73 -7.87 -19.27
CA PRO A 104 -0.63 -7.64 -18.78
C PRO A 104 -0.86 -8.10 -17.33
N ILE A 105 0.10 -8.75 -16.71
CA ILE A 105 0.00 -9.28 -15.35
C ILE A 105 0.67 -8.29 -14.41
N GLY A 106 -0.09 -7.70 -13.49
CA GLY A 106 0.43 -6.78 -12.48
C GLY A 106 1.33 -7.48 -11.46
N LEU A 107 2.26 -6.72 -10.90
CA LEU A 107 3.22 -7.18 -9.90
C LEU A 107 2.53 -7.84 -8.70
N LEU A 108 1.43 -7.24 -8.21
CA LEU A 108 0.65 -7.76 -7.09
C LEU A 108 0.29 -9.24 -7.27
N LYS A 109 -0.21 -9.63 -8.45
CA LYS A 109 -0.70 -11.00 -8.66
C LYS A 109 0.42 -12.05 -8.60
N GLU A 110 1.61 -11.69 -9.02
CA GLU A 110 2.77 -12.58 -8.95
C GLU A 110 3.28 -12.71 -7.51
N ILE A 111 3.44 -11.59 -6.82
CA ILE A 111 3.95 -11.57 -5.43
C ILE A 111 2.94 -12.19 -4.45
N ALA A 112 1.64 -12.00 -4.68
CA ALA A 112 0.57 -12.52 -3.83
C ALA A 112 0.60 -14.05 -3.66
N LYS A 113 1.16 -14.79 -4.60
CA LYS A 113 1.26 -16.27 -4.55
C LYS A 113 2.11 -16.75 -3.36
N ARG A 114 3.09 -15.95 -2.96
CA ARG A 114 4.04 -16.26 -1.88
C ARG A 114 3.75 -15.49 -0.58
N ALA A 115 2.82 -14.55 -0.59
CA ALA A 115 2.41 -13.83 0.61
C ALA A 115 1.55 -14.70 1.52
N ALA A 116 1.66 -14.49 2.85
CA ALA A 116 0.77 -15.10 3.84
C ALA A 116 -0.57 -14.34 3.89
N ILE A 117 -0.49 -13.03 4.01
CA ILE A 117 -1.62 -12.10 4.09
C ILE A 117 -1.26 -10.84 3.28
N ILE A 118 -2.27 -10.19 2.72
CA ILE A 118 -2.13 -8.91 2.02
C ILE A 118 -2.89 -7.83 2.77
N VAL A 119 -2.25 -6.69 2.96
CA VAL A 119 -2.86 -5.46 3.46
C VAL A 119 -2.78 -4.40 2.37
N SER A 120 -3.82 -3.60 2.20
CA SER A 120 -3.83 -2.47 1.27
C SER A 120 -4.55 -1.26 1.87
N ASP A 121 -4.61 -0.17 1.12
CA ASP A 121 -5.25 1.05 1.55
C ASP A 121 -6.76 1.02 1.29
N GLU A 122 -7.57 1.35 2.29
CA GLU A 122 -8.97 1.67 2.07
C GLU A 122 -9.07 3.07 1.45
N PHE A 123 -9.80 3.18 0.36
CA PHE A 123 -10.06 4.46 -0.29
C PHE A 123 -11.51 4.50 -0.80
N PRO A 124 -12.29 5.56 -0.50
CA PRO A 124 -13.74 5.55 -0.70
C PRO A 124 -14.18 5.64 -2.16
N THR A 125 -13.29 6.11 -3.06
CA THR A 125 -13.70 6.48 -4.43
C THR A 125 -12.68 6.07 -5.48
N TYR A 126 -13.11 6.13 -6.75
CA TYR A 126 -12.28 6.02 -7.95
C TYR A 126 -11.46 4.73 -8.11
N TYR A 127 -10.25 4.88 -8.65
CA TYR A 127 -9.37 3.81 -9.03
C TYR A 127 -8.97 2.88 -7.88
N PRO A 128 -8.53 3.37 -6.70
CA PRO A 128 -8.10 2.46 -5.63
C PRO A 128 -9.20 1.48 -5.21
N ARG A 129 -10.43 1.96 -5.05
CA ARG A 129 -11.57 1.10 -4.68
C ARG A 129 -11.82 0.00 -5.71
N ARG A 130 -11.76 0.33 -7.02
CA ARG A 130 -11.93 -0.65 -8.10
C ARG A 130 -10.77 -1.65 -8.14
N ALA A 131 -9.55 -1.18 -7.92
CA ALA A 131 -8.36 -2.02 -7.86
C ALA A 131 -8.45 -3.04 -6.72
N ILE A 132 -8.88 -2.61 -5.51
CA ILE A 132 -9.11 -3.49 -4.36
C ILE A 132 -10.17 -4.55 -4.69
N GLN A 133 -11.32 -4.15 -5.26
CA GLN A 133 -12.38 -5.09 -5.63
C GLN A 133 -11.92 -6.13 -6.65
N ALA A 134 -11.17 -5.71 -7.67
CA ALA A 134 -10.61 -6.62 -8.67
C ALA A 134 -9.55 -7.56 -8.07
N ALA A 135 -8.67 -7.04 -7.22
CA ALA A 135 -7.65 -7.82 -6.54
C ALA A 135 -8.27 -8.87 -5.60
N SER A 136 -9.22 -8.47 -4.76
CA SER A 136 -9.86 -9.36 -3.77
C SER A 136 -10.50 -10.62 -4.39
N GLY A 137 -11.00 -10.50 -5.62
CA GLY A 137 -11.54 -11.65 -6.37
C GLY A 137 -10.48 -12.57 -6.98
N SER A 138 -9.28 -12.05 -7.28
CA SER A 138 -8.27 -12.73 -8.09
C SER A 138 -7.08 -13.28 -7.29
N ILE A 139 -6.76 -12.70 -6.14
CA ILE A 139 -5.66 -13.15 -5.29
C ILE A 139 -6.07 -14.36 -4.45
N PRO A 140 -5.13 -15.32 -4.19
CA PRO A 140 -5.47 -16.57 -3.52
C PRO A 140 -5.49 -16.51 -1.99
N VAL A 141 -5.08 -15.39 -1.38
CA VAL A 141 -4.84 -15.26 0.06
C VAL A 141 -5.75 -14.22 0.71
N GLN A 142 -5.83 -14.25 2.02
CA GLN A 142 -6.59 -13.28 2.82
C GLN A 142 -6.10 -11.86 2.59
N MET A 143 -7.05 -10.92 2.43
CA MET A 143 -6.77 -9.53 2.16
C MET A 143 -7.54 -8.60 3.09
N TYR A 144 -6.81 -7.65 3.66
CA TYR A 144 -7.35 -6.55 4.45
C TYR A 144 -7.13 -5.21 3.78
N THR A 145 -7.94 -4.22 4.15
CA THR A 145 -7.68 -2.81 3.89
C THR A 145 -7.71 -2.03 5.19
N ALA A 146 -6.93 -0.93 5.24
CA ALA A 146 -6.98 -0.02 6.37
C ALA A 146 -7.14 1.43 5.92
N ASP A 147 -7.95 2.17 6.67
CA ASP A 147 -8.31 3.56 6.39
C ASP A 147 -7.29 4.54 6.98
N SER A 148 -6.57 5.23 6.12
CA SER A 148 -5.66 6.34 6.46
C SER A 148 -6.15 7.70 5.96
N ASN A 149 -7.40 7.80 5.48
CA ASN A 149 -7.86 8.99 4.74
C ASN A 149 -8.27 10.15 5.63
N GLY A 150 -8.79 9.87 6.79
CA GLY A 150 -9.41 10.90 7.62
C GLY A 150 -8.98 10.86 9.07
N VAL A 151 -9.27 11.96 9.77
CA VAL A 151 -9.10 12.07 11.22
C VAL A 151 -10.02 11.07 11.93
N ILE A 152 -11.27 10.96 11.46
CA ILE A 152 -12.27 10.02 11.96
C ILE A 152 -12.29 8.79 11.05
N PRO A 153 -12.31 7.57 11.61
CA PRO A 153 -12.46 6.36 10.80
C PRO A 153 -13.71 6.39 9.94
N MET A 154 -13.60 6.03 8.66
CA MET A 154 -14.75 5.96 7.76
C MET A 154 -15.81 4.95 8.22
N SER A 155 -15.40 3.91 8.92
CA SER A 155 -16.27 2.86 9.48
C SER A 155 -17.27 3.39 10.51
N TRP A 156 -16.99 4.53 11.15
CA TRP A 156 -17.89 5.12 12.16
C TRP A 156 -19.13 5.78 11.56
N THR A 157 -19.15 5.98 10.25
CA THR A 157 -20.30 6.52 9.53
C THR A 157 -21.08 5.40 8.85
N GLU A 158 -22.32 5.13 9.28
CA GLU A 158 -23.19 4.12 8.69
C GLU A 158 -23.86 4.60 7.40
N SER A 159 -24.03 5.90 7.26
CA SER A 159 -24.70 6.52 6.11
C SER A 159 -24.15 7.90 5.77
N ALA A 160 -24.39 8.32 4.53
CA ALA A 160 -24.04 9.66 4.09
C ALA A 160 -24.87 10.73 4.80
N HIS A 161 -24.22 11.78 5.28
CA HIS A 161 -24.88 12.94 5.84
C HIS A 161 -25.45 13.83 4.74
N THR A 162 -26.74 14.09 4.77
CA THR A 162 -27.43 14.87 3.73
C THR A 162 -27.12 16.37 3.79
N THR A 163 -26.67 16.89 4.94
CA THR A 163 -26.34 18.31 5.13
C THR A 163 -25.01 18.50 5.83
N ALA A 164 -24.32 19.59 5.51
CA ALA A 164 -23.08 19.98 6.19
C ALA A 164 -23.29 20.22 7.70
N HIS A 165 -24.47 20.71 8.10
CA HIS A 165 -24.81 20.90 9.51
C HIS A 165 -24.92 19.57 10.26
N GLY A 166 -25.61 18.60 9.68
CA GLY A 166 -25.71 17.24 10.25
C GLY A 166 -24.34 16.60 10.40
N PHE A 167 -23.51 16.69 9.35
CA PHE A 167 -22.14 16.17 9.37
C PHE A 167 -21.27 16.86 10.46
N ARG A 168 -21.35 18.18 10.59
CA ARG A 168 -20.62 18.93 11.65
C ARG A 168 -21.01 18.44 13.05
N ARG A 169 -22.30 18.28 13.32
CA ARG A 169 -22.78 17.78 14.63
C ARG A 169 -22.25 16.39 14.92
N TRP A 170 -22.27 15.52 13.93
CA TRP A 170 -21.74 14.17 14.04
C TRP A 170 -20.22 14.17 14.30
N ILE A 171 -19.43 15.00 13.57
CA ILE A 171 -18.01 15.18 13.82
C ILE A 171 -17.77 15.62 15.28
N HIS A 172 -18.46 16.66 15.75
CA HIS A 172 -18.27 17.16 17.11
C HIS A 172 -18.56 16.11 18.18
N ALA A 173 -19.56 15.27 17.97
CA ALA A 173 -19.91 14.19 18.89
C ALA A 173 -18.86 13.06 18.95
N ASN A 174 -18.12 12.82 17.86
CA ASN A 174 -17.20 11.72 17.75
C ASN A 174 -15.71 12.14 17.85
N PHE A 175 -15.39 13.42 17.68
CA PHE A 175 -14.02 13.90 17.58
C PHE A 175 -13.15 13.59 18.81
N THR A 176 -13.72 13.61 20.00
CA THR A 176 -13.00 13.33 21.26
C THR A 176 -12.45 11.91 21.35
N ARG A 177 -13.05 10.96 20.61
CA ARG A 177 -12.64 9.56 20.55
C ARG A 177 -11.58 9.31 19.46
N CYS A 178 -11.46 10.21 18.47
CA CYS A 178 -10.58 10.01 17.31
C CYS A 178 -9.10 9.81 17.65
N PRO A 179 -8.50 10.52 18.63
CA PRO A 179 -7.07 10.39 18.91
C PRO A 179 -6.65 8.97 19.26
N GLU A 180 -7.54 8.16 19.80
CA GLU A 180 -7.28 6.76 20.16
C GLU A 180 -7.10 5.87 18.92
N THR A 181 -7.70 6.27 17.79
CA THR A 181 -7.66 5.52 16.51
C THR A 181 -6.67 6.09 15.51
N TRP A 182 -5.87 7.10 15.86
CA TRP A 182 -4.92 7.68 14.92
C TRP A 182 -3.74 6.73 14.67
N PRO A 183 -3.33 6.56 13.42
CA PRO A 183 -2.13 5.82 13.12
C PRO A 183 -0.91 6.44 13.82
N LYS A 184 0.01 5.60 14.25
CA LYS A 184 1.28 6.04 14.84
C LYS A 184 2.10 6.83 13.83
N ARG A 185 2.85 7.84 14.31
CA ARG A 185 3.81 8.56 13.47
C ARG A 185 4.84 7.58 12.88
N ASN A 186 5.40 6.71 13.70
CA ASN A 186 6.21 5.59 13.24
C ASN A 186 5.35 4.31 13.34
N PRO A 187 4.90 3.75 12.21
CA PRO A 187 4.00 2.60 12.20
C PRO A 187 4.70 1.29 12.56
N ILE A 188 6.04 1.20 12.40
CA ILE A 188 6.78 -0.03 12.68
C ILE A 188 7.05 -0.14 14.19
N PRO A 189 6.71 -1.27 14.83
CA PRO A 189 7.03 -1.51 16.25
C PRO A 189 8.55 -1.49 16.47
N LYS A 190 9.00 -0.86 17.56
CA LYS A 190 10.44 -0.63 17.81
C LYS A 190 11.27 -1.92 17.96
N ASN A 191 10.65 -2.99 18.43
CA ASN A 191 11.33 -4.26 18.73
C ASN A 191 11.00 -5.35 17.70
N SER A 192 10.27 -5.04 16.63
CA SER A 192 9.90 -6.02 15.63
C SER A 192 11.07 -6.32 14.69
N ASN A 193 11.23 -7.59 14.35
CA ASN A 193 12.18 -8.04 13.34
C ASN A 193 11.45 -8.30 12.01
N LEU A 194 11.09 -7.24 11.31
CA LEU A 194 10.34 -7.33 10.04
C LEU A 194 11.25 -7.39 8.82
N LYS A 195 12.56 -7.56 9.05
CA LYS A 195 13.56 -7.56 7.98
C LYS A 195 13.45 -8.82 7.13
N MET A 196 13.29 -8.64 5.83
CA MET A 196 13.40 -9.72 4.84
C MET A 196 14.87 -9.96 4.49
N SER A 197 15.31 -11.22 4.44
CA SER A 197 16.66 -11.57 4.01
C SER A 197 16.91 -11.24 2.53
N ASP A 198 18.17 -11.08 2.16
CA ASP A 198 18.55 -10.79 0.77
C ASP A 198 18.25 -11.97 -0.16
N GLU A 199 18.42 -13.19 0.35
CA GLU A 199 18.14 -14.43 -0.38
C GLU A 199 16.65 -14.55 -0.70
N LEU A 200 15.77 -14.33 0.31
CA LEU A 200 14.33 -14.36 0.11
C LEU A 200 13.89 -13.28 -0.87
N PHE A 201 14.39 -12.05 -0.69
CA PHE A 201 14.05 -10.93 -1.56
C PHE A 201 14.45 -11.19 -3.01
N SER A 202 15.69 -11.65 -3.27
CA SER A 202 16.16 -12.02 -4.60
C SER A 202 15.33 -13.13 -5.21
N SER A 203 15.01 -14.18 -4.43
CA SER A 203 14.13 -15.28 -4.86
C SER A 203 12.72 -14.82 -5.26
N ILE A 204 12.17 -13.80 -4.59
CA ILE A 204 10.87 -13.21 -4.97
C ILE A 204 10.99 -12.50 -6.31
N LEU A 205 12.05 -11.71 -6.51
CA LEU A 205 12.26 -10.96 -7.75
C LEU A 205 12.53 -11.88 -8.95
N ASP A 206 13.36 -12.90 -8.76
CA ASP A 206 13.70 -13.87 -9.80
C ASP A 206 12.50 -14.73 -10.20
N GLY A 207 11.59 -14.99 -9.25
CA GLY A 207 10.34 -15.71 -9.50
C GLY A 207 9.25 -14.88 -10.18
N CYS A 208 9.41 -13.55 -10.26
CA CYS A 208 8.45 -12.67 -10.91
C CYS A 208 8.67 -12.63 -12.42
N SER A 209 7.61 -12.87 -13.20
CA SER A 209 7.61 -12.65 -14.66
C SER A 209 7.63 -11.16 -15.03
N VAL A 210 7.37 -10.28 -14.08
CA VAL A 210 7.30 -8.82 -14.24
C VAL A 210 8.69 -8.21 -14.03
N LYS A 211 9.19 -7.51 -15.05
CA LYS A 211 10.47 -6.79 -14.93
C LYS A 211 10.30 -5.50 -14.14
N LEU A 212 11.12 -5.33 -13.11
CA LEU A 212 11.20 -4.06 -12.38
C LEU A 212 11.96 -3.02 -13.23
N PRO A 213 11.52 -1.76 -13.23
CA PRO A 213 12.28 -0.69 -13.85
C PRO A 213 13.61 -0.50 -13.12
N PRO A 214 14.71 -0.21 -13.83
CA PRO A 214 15.98 0.13 -13.19
C PRO A 214 15.83 1.34 -12.27
N PHE A 215 16.54 1.33 -11.14
CA PHE A 215 16.49 2.43 -10.16
C PHE A 215 16.91 3.77 -10.80
N GLU A 216 17.93 3.76 -11.68
CA GLU A 216 18.40 4.94 -12.39
C GLU A 216 17.32 5.55 -13.30
N TRP A 217 16.41 4.71 -13.82
CA TRP A 217 15.28 5.18 -14.62
C TRP A 217 14.28 5.94 -13.75
N LEU A 218 13.92 5.39 -12.56
CA LEU A 218 13.05 6.07 -11.60
C LEU A 218 13.63 7.41 -11.17
N TRP A 219 14.94 7.44 -10.91
CA TRP A 219 15.65 8.66 -10.52
C TRP A 219 15.57 9.73 -11.62
N ARG A 220 15.89 9.38 -12.86
CA ARG A 220 15.78 10.31 -14.01
C ARG A 220 14.36 10.83 -14.22
N CYS A 221 13.34 10.01 -14.00
CA CYS A 221 11.94 10.44 -14.06
C CYS A 221 11.59 11.44 -12.94
N SER A 222 12.18 11.29 -11.75
CA SER A 222 11.95 12.21 -10.63
C SER A 222 12.54 13.60 -10.83
N GLU A 223 13.62 13.71 -11.61
CA GLU A 223 14.28 14.98 -11.95
C GLU A 223 13.60 15.76 -13.10
N GLY A 224 12.42 15.35 -13.53
CA GLY A 224 11.65 16.01 -14.60
C GLY A 224 11.89 15.45 -15.98
N GLY A 225 12.51 14.27 -16.07
CA GLY A 225 12.52 13.49 -17.31
C GLY A 225 11.10 13.10 -17.71
N SER A 226 10.81 13.06 -19.01
CA SER A 226 9.50 12.63 -19.52
C SER A 226 9.21 11.19 -19.09
N VAL A 227 8.14 11.00 -18.32
CA VAL A 227 7.58 9.68 -17.99
C VAL A 227 6.66 9.19 -19.11
N GLY A 228 6.50 10.01 -20.16
CA GLY A 228 5.60 9.76 -21.26
C GLY A 228 5.92 8.50 -22.05
N ARG A 229 4.96 8.06 -22.86
CA ARG A 229 5.05 6.87 -23.73
C ARG A 229 6.36 6.73 -24.53
N LYS A 230 7.07 7.85 -24.78
CA LYS A 230 8.38 7.85 -25.45
C LYS A 230 9.56 7.47 -24.54
N ALA A 231 9.50 7.76 -23.25
CA ALA A 231 10.54 7.37 -22.30
C ALA A 231 10.46 5.87 -21.92
N LEU A 232 9.31 5.25 -22.16
CA LEU A 232 9.05 3.84 -21.89
C LEU A 232 9.46 2.91 -23.04
N SER A 233 9.93 3.45 -24.15
CA SER A 233 10.35 2.72 -25.34
C SER A 233 11.88 2.64 -25.55
N ALA A 234 12.67 3.10 -24.56
CA ALA A 234 14.14 3.08 -24.63
C ALA A 234 14.75 1.94 -23.79
#